data_68401906d4f81d77df63dbc03962aef0
#
_entry.id   68401906d4f81d77df63dbc03962aef0
#
_cell.length_a   1.000
_cell.length_b   1.000
_cell.length_c   1.000
_cell.angle_alpha   90.00
_cell.angle_beta   90.00
_cell.angle_gamma   90.00
#
_symmetry.space_group_name_H-M   'P 1'
#
loop_
_entity.id
_entity.type
_entity.pdbx_description
1 polymer ?
#
loop_
_entity_poly.entity_id
_entity_poly.type
_entity_poly.pdbx_seq_one_letter_code
_entity_poly.pdbx_strand_id
1 'polypeptide(L)' 'IMHSEMFPLLAQDRPNPLELFQIWLNLPAADKLAPPHFSMLWSRDIPRRTRVDAAGRAVEITIVAGALGDAGPPAPPP' A
#
# COMPACT_ATOMS: atom_id res chain seq x y z
N ILE A 1 5.88 12.09 12.31
CA ILE A 1 4.66 11.49 12.87
C ILE A 1 5.03 10.35 13.81
N MET A 2 4.36 10.29 14.93
CA MET A 2 4.53 9.21 15.90
C MET A 2 3.45 8.16 15.64
N HIS A 3 3.83 6.88 15.57
CA HIS A 3 2.88 5.80 15.31
C HIS A 3 3.34 4.51 15.97
N SER A 4 2.45 3.54 16.02
CA SER A 4 2.74 2.18 16.45
C SER A 4 2.05 1.19 15.51
N GLU A 5 2.61 0.00 15.43
CA GLU A 5 2.12 -1.04 14.52
C GLU A 5 1.98 -2.35 15.26
N MET A 6 1.02 -3.16 14.85
CA MET A 6 0.83 -4.52 15.34
C MET A 6 0.64 -5.47 14.16
N PHE A 7 1.27 -6.62 14.25
CA PHE A 7 1.18 -7.67 13.22
C PHE A 7 0.63 -8.94 13.86
N PRO A 8 -0.71 -9.04 13.99
CA PRO A 8 -1.30 -10.24 14.58
C PRO A 8 -1.02 -11.46 13.74
N LEU A 9 -0.70 -12.56 14.40
CA LEU A 9 -0.42 -13.82 13.74
C LEU A 9 -1.73 -14.50 13.37
N LEU A 10 -1.91 -14.82 12.10
CA LEU A 10 -3.11 -15.47 11.61
C LEU A 10 -3.09 -16.97 11.84
N ALA A 11 -1.92 -17.59 11.74
CA ALA A 11 -1.75 -19.00 11.99
C ALA A 11 -1.19 -19.20 13.41
N GLN A 12 -1.75 -20.20 14.14
CA GLN A 12 -1.34 -20.51 15.50
C GLN A 12 -0.43 -21.73 15.55
N ASP A 13 -0.43 -22.57 14.52
CA ASP A 13 0.18 -23.89 14.47
C ASP A 13 1.35 -23.96 13.48
N ARG A 14 1.73 -22.87 12.88
CA ARG A 14 2.79 -22.82 11.86
C ARG A 14 3.44 -21.43 11.82
N PRO A 15 4.62 -21.31 11.22
CA PRO A 15 5.23 -20.00 11.02
C PRO A 15 4.35 -19.07 10.19
N ASN A 16 4.40 -17.79 10.50
CA ASN A 16 3.69 -16.74 9.78
C ASN A 16 4.72 -15.91 9.00
N PRO A 17 4.94 -16.19 7.71
CA PRO A 17 5.87 -15.39 6.93
C PRO A 17 5.36 -13.94 6.83
N LEU A 18 6.27 -13.01 6.94
CA LEU A 18 5.98 -11.57 6.84
C LEU A 18 6.94 -10.94 5.85
N GLU A 19 6.38 -10.21 4.91
CA GLU A 19 7.14 -9.37 4.01
C GLU A 19 6.47 -8.01 3.96
N LEU A 20 7.25 -6.94 4.14
CA LEU A 20 6.72 -5.59 4.09
C LEU A 20 7.72 -4.64 3.45
N PHE A 21 7.21 -3.56 2.90
CA PHE A 21 8.00 -2.45 2.41
C PHE A 21 7.60 -1.20 3.19
N GLN A 22 8.59 -0.44 3.64
CA GLN A 22 8.36 0.83 4.31
C GLN A 22 8.96 1.95 3.46
N ILE A 23 8.14 2.90 3.09
CA ILE A 23 8.55 4.03 2.26
C ILE A 23 8.58 5.28 3.12
N TRP A 24 9.73 5.93 3.15
CA TRP A 24 9.91 7.17 3.90
C TRP A 24 9.86 8.34 2.95
N LEU A 25 8.95 9.27 3.23
CA LEU A 25 8.81 10.50 2.49
C LEU A 25 9.20 11.67 3.40
N ASN A 26 10.21 12.42 2.97
CA ASN A 26 10.66 13.60 3.70
C ASN A 26 9.99 14.84 3.12
N LEU A 27 9.09 15.45 3.90
CA LEU A 27 8.36 16.62 3.46
C LEU A 27 9.25 17.87 3.42
N PRO A 28 8.92 18.87 2.57
CA PRO A 28 9.57 20.18 2.63
C PRO A 28 9.40 20.82 3.99
N ALA A 29 10.32 21.71 4.36
CA ALA A 29 10.30 22.36 5.67
C ALA A 29 8.97 23.08 5.95
N ALA A 30 8.36 23.67 4.92
CA ALA A 30 7.09 24.37 5.07
C ALA A 30 5.94 23.46 5.51
N ASP A 31 6.03 22.15 5.21
CA ASP A 31 4.96 21.19 5.46
C ASP A 31 5.26 20.21 6.58
N LYS A 32 6.47 20.28 7.18
CA LYS A 32 6.89 19.30 8.18
C LYS A 32 6.02 19.27 9.43
N LEU A 33 5.38 20.37 9.77
CA LEU A 33 4.51 20.49 10.95
C LEU A 33 3.03 20.47 10.59
N ALA A 34 2.68 20.03 9.39
CA ALA A 34 1.29 19.81 9.03
C ALA A 34 0.62 18.85 10.01
N PRO A 35 -0.69 19.02 10.30
CA PRO A 35 -1.39 18.12 11.22
C PRO A 35 -1.23 16.66 10.79
N PRO A 36 -0.84 15.76 11.71
CA PRO A 36 -0.68 14.35 11.36
C PRO A 36 -2.04 13.69 11.14
N HIS A 37 -2.07 12.79 10.17
CA HIS A 37 -3.23 11.95 9.92
C HIS A 37 -2.77 10.67 9.22
N PHE A 38 -3.64 9.68 9.16
CA PHE A 38 -3.37 8.48 8.40
C PHE A 38 -4.64 7.94 7.77
N SER A 39 -4.47 7.13 6.74
CA SER A 39 -5.57 6.38 6.12
C SER A 39 -5.19 4.92 6.06
N MET A 40 -6.12 4.04 6.40
CA MET A 40 -5.94 2.59 6.27
C MET A 40 -6.49 2.15 4.94
N LEU A 41 -5.64 1.55 4.12
CA LEU A 41 -6.03 0.98 2.84
C LEU A 41 -6.00 -0.54 2.96
N TRP A 42 -7.17 -1.13 3.11
CA TRP A 42 -7.27 -2.58 3.28
C TRP A 42 -6.99 -3.30 1.96
N SER A 43 -6.31 -4.42 2.04
CA SER A 43 -5.95 -5.22 0.86
C SER A 43 -7.15 -5.53 -0.04
N ARG A 44 -8.31 -5.79 0.56
CA ARG A 44 -9.54 -6.09 -0.20
C ARG A 44 -10.06 -4.92 -1.01
N ASP A 45 -9.68 -3.69 -0.64
CA ASP A 45 -10.15 -2.45 -1.27
C ASP A 45 -9.14 -1.87 -2.25
N ILE A 46 -7.93 -2.44 -2.31
CA ILE A 46 -6.87 -1.96 -3.19
C ILE A 46 -7.04 -2.59 -4.56
N PRO A 47 -7.18 -1.79 -5.62
CA PRO A 47 -7.35 -2.34 -6.97
C PRO A 47 -6.10 -3.05 -7.46
N ARG A 48 -6.32 -4.15 -8.18
CA ARG A 48 -5.28 -4.93 -8.83
C ARG A 48 -5.59 -5.06 -10.31
N ARG A 49 -4.54 -5.04 -11.11
CA ARG A 49 -4.64 -5.26 -12.55
C ARG A 49 -3.64 -6.31 -12.97
N THR A 50 -4.08 -7.21 -13.84
CA THR A 50 -3.20 -8.20 -14.44
C THR A 50 -2.97 -7.81 -15.89
N ARG A 51 -1.71 -7.77 -16.30
CA ARG A 51 -1.31 -7.53 -17.68
C ARG A 51 -0.48 -8.69 -18.18
N VAL A 52 -0.63 -9.00 -19.46
CA VAL A 52 0.12 -10.07 -20.12
C VAL A 52 1.02 -9.42 -21.17
N ASP A 53 2.31 -9.72 -21.13
CA ASP A 53 3.25 -9.18 -22.10
C ASP A 53 3.18 -9.95 -23.44
N ALA A 54 3.97 -9.52 -24.42
CA ALA A 54 3.99 -10.14 -25.74
C ALA A 54 4.48 -11.59 -25.71
N ALA A 55 5.21 -11.98 -24.68
CA ALA A 55 5.69 -13.36 -24.47
C ALA A 55 4.70 -14.22 -23.69
N GLY A 56 3.53 -13.70 -23.34
CA GLY A 56 2.52 -14.43 -22.60
C GLY A 56 2.75 -14.45 -21.08
N ARG A 57 3.70 -13.68 -20.56
CA ARG A 57 3.97 -13.62 -19.13
C ARG A 57 3.01 -12.65 -18.45
N ALA A 58 2.45 -13.08 -17.31
CA ALA A 58 1.52 -12.26 -16.55
C ALA A 58 2.25 -11.37 -15.55
N VAL A 59 1.78 -10.12 -15.43
CA VAL A 59 2.24 -9.17 -14.42
C VAL A 59 1.03 -8.70 -13.63
N GLU A 60 1.08 -8.81 -12.31
CA GLU A 60 0.06 -8.26 -11.43
C GLU A 60 0.53 -6.92 -10.88
N ILE A 61 -0.31 -5.90 -11.02
CA ILE A 61 -0.03 -4.56 -10.54
C ILE A 61 -1.04 -4.22 -9.44
N THR A 62 -0.55 -3.93 -8.25
CA THR A 62 -1.35 -3.48 -7.11
C THR A 62 -1.22 -1.96 -6.99
N ILE A 63 -2.32 -1.24 -7.08
CA ILE A 63 -2.31 0.22 -7.11
C ILE A 63 -2.65 0.72 -5.71
N VAL A 64 -1.63 0.97 -4.91
CA VAL A 64 -1.78 1.46 -3.54
C VAL A 64 -2.12 2.96 -3.53
N ALA A 65 -1.50 3.72 -4.42
CA ALA A 65 -1.73 5.16 -4.55
C ALA A 65 -1.53 5.57 -6.01
N GLY A 66 -2.17 6.65 -6.42
CA GLY A 66 -2.14 7.10 -7.79
C GLY A 66 -3.15 6.36 -8.66
N ALA A 67 -2.94 6.38 -9.96
CA ALA A 67 -3.85 5.76 -10.91
C ALA A 67 -3.09 5.10 -12.05
N LEU A 68 -3.63 4.02 -12.58
CA LEU A 68 -3.15 3.34 -13.76
C LEU A 68 -4.35 3.14 -14.69
N GLY A 69 -4.41 3.93 -15.78
CA GLY A 69 -5.58 3.93 -16.64
C GLY A 69 -6.83 4.39 -15.87
N ASP A 70 -7.85 3.55 -15.84
CA ASP A 70 -9.09 3.78 -15.12
C ASP A 70 -9.08 3.22 -13.69
N ALA A 71 -7.98 2.58 -13.28
CA ALA A 71 -7.84 1.98 -11.96
C ALA A 71 -7.10 2.93 -11.02
N GLY A 72 -7.58 3.02 -9.79
CA GLY A 72 -6.98 3.82 -8.75
C GLY A 72 -7.49 3.37 -7.39
N PRO A 73 -6.91 3.85 -6.29
CA PRO A 73 -7.37 3.49 -4.96
C PRO A 73 -8.80 3.98 -4.73
N PRO A 74 -9.53 3.34 -3.82
CA PRO A 74 -10.92 3.71 -3.54
C PRO A 74 -11.08 5.11 -2.97
N ALA A 75 -10.03 5.62 -2.33
CA ALA A 75 -10.00 6.98 -1.82
C ALA A 75 -8.58 7.54 -1.99
N PRO A 76 -8.44 8.78 -2.47
CA PRO A 76 -7.12 9.40 -2.52
C PRO A 76 -6.59 9.61 -1.11
N PRO A 77 -5.27 9.48 -0.91
CA PRO A 77 -4.69 9.89 0.36
C PRO A 77 -4.96 11.38 0.59
N PRO A 78 -5.27 11.74 1.79
CA PRO A 78 -5.52 13.14 2.13
C PRO A 78 -4.27 14.00 2.02
#